data_6023dd0b1581dad0224d57a3428bde4d
#
_entry.id   6023dd0b1581dad0224d57a3428bde4d
#
_cell.length_a   1.000
_cell.length_b   1.000
_cell.length_c   1.000
_cell.angle_alpha   90.00
_cell.angle_beta   90.00
_cell.angle_gamma   90.00
#
_symmetry.space_group_name_H-M   'P 1'
#
loop_
_entity.id
_entity.type
_entity.pdbx_description
1 polymer ?
#
loop_
_entity_poly.entity_id
_entity_poly.type
_entity_poly.pdbx_seq_one_letter_code
_entity_poly.pdbx_strand_id
1 'polypeptide(L)'
;MGKGRFCREFAVKTNKIMDLNTVKTVVVKIGTSTLTYENGKMNLRRIDKLCRTLCDLQNDGRRIVLVTSGAIGVGMGKLGLPERPDDTAKKQALAAIGQCELMFAYDKFFGEYHQNVAQVLLTADVTSQPISRRNVENTFRELLDMNVIPIVNENDTVAVDELEGRNFGDNDTLSAIVASIVNADVLMILTDIDGVYDKNPKAYPDAKRLSVIEKIDDEVRAMAGGAGSARGTGGMATKIRAAEIAGCANIPTYILSGEDPENLYRIFDGEDIGTVFMP
;
A
#
# COMPACT_ATOMS: atom_id res chain seq x y z
N MET A 1 -34.77 -6.19 -25.08
CA MET A 1 -34.06 -4.89 -25.19
C MET A 1 -33.94 -4.30 -23.79
N GLY A 2 -32.81 -4.35 -23.12
CA GLY A 2 -32.69 -3.89 -21.72
C GLY A 2 -31.33 -4.12 -21.04
N LYS A 3 -30.38 -4.81 -21.69
CA LYS A 3 -29.07 -5.12 -21.07
C LYS A 3 -27.94 -4.14 -21.37
N GLY A 4 -28.14 -3.15 -22.25
CA GLY A 4 -27.09 -2.20 -22.66
C GLY A 4 -27.07 -0.87 -21.91
N ARG A 5 -28.10 -0.57 -21.11
CA ARG A 5 -28.19 0.72 -20.37
C ARG A 5 -27.48 0.68 -19.01
N PHE A 6 -27.50 -0.46 -18.34
CA PHE A 6 -26.91 -0.59 -17.00
C PHE A 6 -25.37 -0.43 -16.98
N CYS A 7 -24.66 -0.99 -17.98
CA CYS A 7 -23.20 -0.87 -18.05
C CYS A 7 -22.70 0.54 -18.39
N ARG A 8 -23.49 1.34 -19.14
CA ARG A 8 -23.10 2.72 -19.45
C ARG A 8 -23.35 3.71 -18.31
N GLU A 9 -24.32 3.43 -17.44
CA GLU A 9 -24.57 4.28 -16.26
C GLU A 9 -23.50 4.09 -15.16
N PHE A 10 -22.92 2.91 -15.02
CA PHE A 10 -21.83 2.67 -14.07
C PHE A 10 -20.51 3.34 -14.51
N ALA A 11 -20.13 3.24 -15.78
CA ALA A 11 -18.93 3.90 -16.33
C ALA A 11 -19.00 5.44 -16.25
N VAL A 12 -20.21 6.02 -16.36
CA VAL A 12 -20.44 7.47 -16.23
C VAL A 12 -20.41 7.93 -14.77
N LYS A 13 -20.71 7.04 -13.80
CA LYS A 13 -20.63 7.37 -12.37
C LYS A 13 -19.19 7.41 -11.86
N THR A 14 -18.31 6.55 -12.33
CA THR A 14 -16.90 6.51 -11.91
C THR A 14 -16.17 7.82 -12.25
N ASN A 15 -16.43 8.42 -13.38
CA ASN A 15 -15.87 9.74 -13.76
C ASN A 15 -16.45 10.94 -12.98
N LYS A 16 -17.44 10.72 -12.11
CA LYS A 16 -18.07 11.78 -11.30
C LYS A 16 -17.63 11.77 -9.84
N ILE A 17 -16.89 10.74 -9.39
CA ILE A 17 -16.64 10.48 -7.99
C ILE A 17 -15.37 11.18 -7.50
N MET A 18 -14.34 11.28 -8.34
CA MET A 18 -13.09 11.98 -8.04
C MET A 18 -12.42 12.40 -9.36
N ASP A 19 -12.09 13.66 -9.50
CA ASP A 19 -11.25 14.12 -10.61
C ASP A 19 -9.78 13.80 -10.29
N LEU A 20 -9.28 12.70 -10.81
CA LEU A 20 -7.91 12.23 -10.59
C LEU A 20 -6.85 13.18 -11.15
N ASN A 21 -7.22 14.11 -12.03
CA ASN A 21 -6.31 15.15 -12.53
C ASN A 21 -6.00 16.21 -11.44
N THR A 22 -6.84 16.33 -10.43
CA THR A 22 -6.63 17.27 -9.32
C THR A 22 -5.79 16.68 -8.18
N VAL A 23 -5.52 15.37 -8.21
CA VAL A 23 -4.74 14.65 -7.21
C VAL A 23 -3.28 15.08 -7.25
N LYS A 24 -2.78 15.56 -6.13
CA LYS A 24 -1.40 16.02 -5.95
C LYS A 24 -0.58 15.10 -5.07
N THR A 25 -1.11 14.70 -3.91
CA THR A 25 -0.38 13.88 -2.94
C THR A 25 -0.93 12.47 -2.94
N VAL A 26 -0.10 11.50 -3.32
CA VAL A 26 -0.46 10.09 -3.47
C VAL A 26 0.35 9.25 -2.50
N VAL A 27 -0.31 8.49 -1.65
CA VAL A 27 0.34 7.43 -0.87
C VAL A 27 0.15 6.10 -1.59
N VAL A 28 1.24 5.45 -1.93
CA VAL A 28 1.25 4.13 -2.57
C VAL A 28 1.77 3.10 -1.57
N LYS A 29 0.98 2.07 -1.30
CA LYS A 29 1.42 0.96 -0.47
C LYS A 29 1.69 -0.28 -1.32
N ILE A 30 2.82 -0.94 -1.07
CA ILE A 30 3.17 -2.19 -1.76
C ILE A 30 3.40 -3.33 -0.78
N GLY A 31 2.81 -4.50 -1.09
CA GLY A 31 2.90 -5.70 -0.25
C GLY A 31 4.15 -6.54 -0.52
N THR A 32 4.53 -7.36 0.46
CA THR A 32 5.69 -8.27 0.38
C THR A 32 5.60 -9.24 -0.80
N SER A 33 4.43 -9.83 -1.05
CA SER A 33 4.19 -10.77 -2.16
C SER A 33 4.42 -10.14 -3.54
N THR A 34 4.29 -8.82 -3.64
CA THR A 34 4.59 -8.06 -4.85
C THR A 34 6.09 -7.81 -4.99
N LEU A 35 6.80 -7.58 -3.89
CA LEU A 35 8.23 -7.24 -3.87
C LEU A 35 9.16 -8.44 -3.96
N THR A 36 8.71 -9.63 -3.57
CA THR A 36 9.55 -10.83 -3.46
C THR A 36 8.98 -12.01 -4.24
N TYR A 37 9.89 -12.86 -4.71
CA TYR A 37 9.56 -14.20 -5.17
C TYR A 37 9.28 -15.14 -4.00
N GLU A 38 8.80 -16.36 -4.28
CA GLU A 38 8.51 -17.40 -3.29
C GLU A 38 9.73 -17.80 -2.46
N ASN A 39 10.90 -17.72 -3.06
CA ASN A 39 12.17 -18.05 -2.40
C ASN A 39 12.73 -16.90 -1.54
N GLY A 40 11.96 -15.84 -1.27
CA GLY A 40 12.36 -14.68 -0.48
C GLY A 40 13.27 -13.68 -1.20
N LYS A 41 13.74 -13.99 -2.42
CA LYS A 41 14.55 -13.04 -3.20
C LYS A 41 13.69 -11.91 -3.75
N MET A 42 14.27 -10.72 -3.83
CA MET A 42 13.58 -9.55 -4.39
C MET A 42 13.25 -9.74 -5.88
N ASN A 43 12.03 -9.35 -6.26
CA ASN A 43 11.61 -9.28 -7.64
C ASN A 43 12.09 -7.97 -8.27
N LEU A 44 13.35 -7.95 -8.68
CA LEU A 44 14.02 -6.75 -9.20
C LEU A 44 13.27 -6.13 -10.38
N ARG A 45 12.73 -6.96 -11.29
CA ARG A 45 11.95 -6.48 -12.44
C ARG A 45 10.71 -5.69 -12.00
N ARG A 46 10.02 -6.14 -10.96
CA ARG A 46 8.79 -5.49 -10.46
C ARG A 46 9.13 -4.25 -9.64
N ILE A 47 10.23 -4.29 -8.88
CA ILE A 47 10.73 -3.13 -8.11
C ILE A 47 11.17 -2.02 -9.06
N ASP A 48 11.94 -2.33 -10.10
CA ASP A 48 12.36 -1.36 -11.11
C ASP A 48 11.15 -0.71 -11.79
N LYS A 49 10.19 -1.53 -12.23
CA LYS A 49 8.96 -1.03 -12.85
C LYS A 49 8.17 -0.11 -11.92
N LEU A 50 8.07 -0.46 -10.63
CA LEU A 50 7.44 0.40 -9.61
C LEU A 50 8.18 1.73 -9.46
N CYS A 51 9.50 1.70 -9.28
CA CYS A 51 10.30 2.90 -9.10
C CYS A 51 10.16 3.84 -10.31
N ARG A 52 10.25 3.30 -11.53
CA ARG A 52 10.02 4.07 -12.77
C ARG A 52 8.65 4.72 -12.79
N THR A 53 7.60 3.96 -12.50
CA THR A 53 6.22 4.47 -12.50
C THR A 53 6.04 5.60 -11.48
N LEU A 54 6.59 5.44 -10.27
CA LEU A 54 6.49 6.47 -9.23
C LEU A 54 7.30 7.73 -9.57
N CYS A 55 8.48 7.58 -10.18
CA CYS A 55 9.28 8.72 -10.66
C CYS A 55 8.53 9.50 -11.73
N ASP A 56 7.90 8.81 -12.67
CA ASP A 56 7.17 9.45 -13.76
C ASP A 56 5.94 10.21 -13.24
N LEU A 57 5.17 9.61 -12.33
CA LEU A 57 4.06 10.28 -11.66
C LEU A 57 4.51 11.53 -10.86
N GLN A 58 5.71 11.48 -10.25
CA GLN A 58 6.26 12.65 -9.55
C GLN A 58 6.72 13.73 -10.54
N ASN A 59 7.33 13.33 -11.66
CA ASN A 59 7.71 14.25 -12.73
C ASN A 59 6.50 14.93 -13.39
N ASP A 60 5.34 14.24 -13.40
CA ASP A 60 4.05 14.80 -13.84
C ASP A 60 3.42 15.75 -12.78
N GLY A 61 4.14 16.06 -11.71
CA GLY A 61 3.77 17.08 -10.70
C GLY A 61 3.04 16.54 -9.47
N ARG A 62 3.00 15.23 -9.27
CA ARG A 62 2.44 14.63 -8.05
C ARG A 62 3.51 14.51 -6.98
N ARG A 63 3.09 14.48 -5.71
CA ARG A 63 3.93 14.20 -4.54
C ARG A 63 3.70 12.75 -4.12
N ILE A 64 4.73 11.94 -4.17
CA ILE A 64 4.61 10.50 -3.90
C ILE A 64 5.17 10.16 -2.52
N VAL A 65 4.45 9.31 -1.78
CA VAL A 65 4.93 8.64 -0.58
C VAL A 65 4.78 7.13 -0.79
N LEU A 66 5.86 6.38 -0.65
CA LEU A 66 5.85 4.92 -0.80
C LEU A 66 5.84 4.25 0.58
N VAL A 67 4.81 3.47 0.89
CA VAL A 67 4.78 2.60 2.07
C VAL A 67 5.12 1.17 1.63
N THR A 68 6.26 0.68 2.08
CA THR A 68 6.79 -0.63 1.70
C THR A 68 6.54 -1.68 2.78
N SER A 69 6.78 -2.94 2.42
CA SER A 69 6.71 -4.10 3.30
C SER A 69 7.87 -5.04 3.02
N GLY A 70 7.96 -6.13 3.79
CA GLY A 70 8.77 -7.27 3.41
C GLY A 70 10.19 -7.29 3.98
N ALA A 71 10.53 -6.41 4.93
CA ALA A 71 11.85 -6.37 5.52
C ALA A 71 12.28 -7.75 6.08
N ILE A 72 11.43 -8.42 6.86
CA ILE A 72 11.72 -9.77 7.39
C ILE A 72 11.95 -10.77 6.25
N GLY A 73 11.06 -10.79 5.24
CA GLY A 73 11.17 -11.71 4.10
C GLY A 73 12.45 -11.52 3.29
N VAL A 74 12.82 -10.28 3.03
CA VAL A 74 14.07 -9.94 2.33
C VAL A 74 15.29 -10.31 3.17
N GLY A 75 15.25 -10.10 4.49
CA GLY A 75 16.30 -10.55 5.41
C GLY A 75 16.48 -12.06 5.40
N MET A 76 15.37 -12.81 5.41
CA MET A 76 15.39 -14.26 5.24
C MET A 76 16.02 -14.69 3.90
N GLY A 77 15.57 -14.08 2.81
CA GLY A 77 16.10 -14.37 1.47
C GLY A 77 17.58 -14.08 1.33
N LYS A 78 18.08 -13.01 1.98
CA LYS A 78 19.49 -12.63 2.01
C LYS A 78 20.35 -13.64 2.78
N LEU A 79 19.82 -14.18 3.87
CA LEU A 79 20.51 -15.20 4.68
C LEU A 79 20.24 -16.64 4.21
N GLY A 80 19.38 -16.85 3.21
CA GLY A 80 19.05 -18.18 2.73
C GLY A 80 18.24 -19.02 3.72
N LEU A 81 17.43 -18.38 4.58
CA LEU A 81 16.61 -19.09 5.56
C LEU A 81 15.34 -19.64 4.87
N PRO A 82 15.05 -20.94 4.98
CA PRO A 82 13.91 -21.56 4.29
C PRO A 82 12.57 -21.26 4.96
N GLU A 83 12.56 -20.99 6.28
CA GLU A 83 11.36 -20.83 7.07
C GLU A 83 11.40 -19.57 7.93
N ARG A 84 10.25 -18.94 8.12
CA ARG A 84 10.10 -17.76 8.97
C ARG A 84 10.20 -18.17 10.43
N PRO A 85 11.13 -17.59 11.21
CA PRO A 85 11.23 -17.91 12.63
C PRO A 85 10.00 -17.43 13.41
N ASP A 86 9.63 -18.16 14.45
CA ASP A 86 8.59 -17.75 15.39
C ASP A 86 9.11 -16.75 16.43
N ASP A 87 10.39 -16.84 16.74
CA ASP A 87 11.09 -16.01 17.74
C ASP A 87 11.12 -14.53 17.31
N THR A 88 10.64 -13.65 18.18
CA THR A 88 10.55 -12.22 17.93
C THR A 88 11.90 -11.56 17.75
N ALA A 89 12.91 -11.88 18.58
CA ALA A 89 14.23 -11.26 18.43
C ALA A 89 14.87 -11.64 17.08
N LYS A 90 14.63 -12.85 16.59
CA LYS A 90 15.06 -13.25 15.24
C LYS A 90 14.31 -12.50 14.16
N LYS A 91 12.98 -12.30 14.30
CA LYS A 91 12.21 -11.48 13.37
C LYS A 91 12.73 -10.06 13.31
N GLN A 92 12.99 -9.43 14.45
CA GLN A 92 13.56 -8.08 14.56
C GLN A 92 14.95 -8.00 13.90
N ALA A 93 15.81 -8.96 14.15
CA ALA A 93 17.14 -9.02 13.51
C ALA A 93 17.04 -9.19 11.98
N LEU A 94 16.11 -10.03 11.51
CA LEU A 94 15.86 -10.21 10.08
C LEU A 94 15.27 -8.95 9.44
N ALA A 95 14.38 -8.24 10.14
CA ALA A 95 13.86 -6.96 9.69
C ALA A 95 14.98 -5.93 9.53
N ALA A 96 15.92 -5.84 10.48
CA ALA A 96 17.08 -4.95 10.39
C ALA A 96 17.94 -5.23 9.14
N ILE A 97 18.23 -6.51 8.87
CA ILE A 97 19.00 -6.94 7.70
C ILE A 97 18.26 -6.64 6.40
N GLY A 98 16.98 -6.99 6.36
CA GLY A 98 16.16 -6.84 5.15
C GLY A 98 15.79 -5.38 4.85
N GLN A 99 15.58 -4.56 5.87
CA GLN A 99 15.32 -3.13 5.70
C GLN A 99 16.52 -2.42 5.04
N CYS A 100 17.73 -2.78 5.45
CA CYS A 100 18.96 -2.27 4.81
C CYS A 100 19.01 -2.65 3.31
N GLU A 101 18.70 -3.90 2.98
CA GLU A 101 18.68 -4.39 1.60
C GLU A 101 17.58 -3.75 0.75
N LEU A 102 16.39 -3.58 1.32
CA LEU A 102 15.28 -2.88 0.65
C LEU A 102 15.65 -1.43 0.33
N MET A 103 16.22 -0.70 1.28
CA MET A 103 16.61 0.69 1.04
C MET A 103 17.73 0.80 0.01
N PHE A 104 18.72 -0.11 0.05
CA PHE A 104 19.75 -0.15 -0.98
C PHE A 104 19.15 -0.38 -2.38
N ALA A 105 18.18 -1.30 -2.51
CA ALA A 105 17.53 -1.55 -3.78
C ALA A 105 16.71 -0.33 -4.26
N TYR A 106 15.92 0.28 -3.38
CA TYR A 106 15.15 1.47 -3.72
C TYR A 106 16.05 2.64 -4.12
N ASP A 107 17.07 2.96 -3.33
CA ASP A 107 18.02 4.04 -3.63
C ASP A 107 18.67 3.83 -5.01
N LYS A 108 19.09 2.60 -5.31
CA LYS A 108 19.64 2.24 -6.61
C LYS A 108 18.64 2.46 -7.75
N PHE A 109 17.41 1.90 -7.66
CA PHE A 109 16.45 1.97 -8.75
C PHE A 109 15.89 3.39 -8.95
N PHE A 110 15.59 4.11 -7.89
CA PHE A 110 15.17 5.51 -7.98
C PHE A 110 16.30 6.40 -8.51
N GLY A 111 17.55 6.11 -8.12
CA GLY A 111 18.73 6.81 -8.59
C GLY A 111 18.95 6.71 -10.10
N GLU A 112 18.59 5.58 -10.75
CA GLU A 112 18.62 5.42 -12.21
C GLU A 112 17.70 6.43 -12.93
N TYR A 113 16.67 6.92 -12.25
CA TYR A 113 15.73 7.94 -12.73
C TYR A 113 16.00 9.33 -12.13
N HIS A 114 17.17 9.54 -11.53
CA HIS A 114 17.57 10.80 -10.87
C HIS A 114 16.62 11.26 -9.76
N GLN A 115 15.91 10.33 -9.11
CA GLN A 115 15.00 10.61 -8.02
C GLN A 115 15.64 10.29 -6.66
N ASN A 116 15.65 11.28 -5.76
CA ASN A 116 16.10 11.07 -4.39
C ASN A 116 15.01 10.41 -3.55
N VAL A 117 15.43 9.54 -2.64
CA VAL A 117 14.56 8.86 -1.67
C VAL A 117 15.04 9.10 -0.25
N ALA A 118 14.13 8.98 0.72
CA ALA A 118 14.47 9.06 2.14
C ALA A 118 13.74 7.98 2.93
N GLN A 119 14.46 7.30 3.83
CA GLN A 119 13.86 6.33 4.73
C GLN A 119 13.13 7.02 5.89
N VAL A 120 11.89 6.59 6.15
CA VAL A 120 11.11 6.99 7.33
C VAL A 120 10.60 5.72 8.01
N LEU A 121 11.13 5.40 9.19
CA LEU A 121 10.67 4.26 9.99
C LEU A 121 9.79 4.74 11.13
N LEU A 122 8.58 4.19 11.22
CA LEU A 122 7.56 4.60 12.17
C LEU A 122 7.24 3.49 13.16
N THR A 123 6.85 3.88 14.35
CA THR A 123 6.26 3.02 15.38
C THR A 123 4.87 3.54 15.76
N ALA A 124 4.03 2.72 16.37
CA ALA A 124 2.65 3.07 16.67
C ALA A 124 2.48 4.27 17.61
N ASP A 125 3.52 4.66 18.34
CA ASP A 125 3.56 5.85 19.20
C ASP A 125 3.33 7.17 18.43
N VAL A 126 3.61 7.21 17.13
CA VAL A 126 3.27 8.34 16.24
C VAL A 126 1.79 8.69 16.29
N THR A 127 0.91 7.70 16.52
CA THR A 127 -0.54 7.93 16.61
C THR A 127 -0.99 8.40 17.99
N SER A 128 -0.25 8.05 19.04
CA SER A 128 -0.62 8.29 20.43
C SER A 128 0.08 9.47 21.09
N GLN A 129 1.25 9.88 20.56
CA GLN A 129 2.07 10.95 21.12
C GLN A 129 2.07 12.20 20.23
N PRO A 130 1.48 13.32 20.68
CA PRO A 130 1.36 14.54 19.86
C PRO A 130 2.69 15.12 19.38
N ILE A 131 3.77 14.96 20.17
CA ILE A 131 5.10 15.45 19.81
C ILE A 131 5.68 14.59 18.67
N SER A 132 5.63 13.25 18.78
CA SER A 132 6.08 12.33 17.75
C SER A 132 5.34 12.57 16.44
N ARG A 133 4.01 12.72 16.52
CA ARG A 133 3.16 13.02 15.37
C ARG A 133 3.59 14.32 14.67
N ARG A 134 3.75 15.40 15.39
CA ARG A 134 4.17 16.70 14.83
C ARG A 134 5.56 16.61 14.17
N ASN A 135 6.50 15.92 14.79
CA ASN A 135 7.84 15.75 14.22
C ASN A 135 7.79 14.98 12.90
N VAL A 136 6.99 13.94 12.82
CA VAL A 136 6.81 13.14 11.60
C VAL A 136 6.09 13.95 10.52
N GLU A 137 5.03 14.70 10.85
CA GLU A 137 4.35 15.63 9.93
C GLU A 137 5.34 16.66 9.35
N ASN A 138 6.20 17.24 10.18
CA ASN A 138 7.23 18.17 9.73
C ASN A 138 8.24 17.49 8.79
N THR A 139 8.70 16.28 9.13
CA THR A 139 9.66 15.53 8.31
C THR A 139 9.07 15.23 6.94
N PHE A 140 7.84 14.74 6.85
CA PHE A 140 7.19 14.48 5.57
C PHE A 140 7.03 15.75 4.74
N ARG A 141 6.60 16.84 5.35
CA ARG A 141 6.45 18.14 4.66
C ARG A 141 7.76 18.56 4.03
N GLU A 142 8.85 18.60 4.80
CA GLU A 142 10.17 19.02 4.30
C GLU A 142 10.67 18.10 3.17
N LEU A 143 10.53 16.76 3.31
CA LEU A 143 10.93 15.81 2.26
C LEU A 143 10.16 16.04 0.97
N LEU A 144 8.83 16.20 1.06
CA LEU A 144 7.97 16.44 -0.10
C LEU A 144 8.26 17.79 -0.75
N ASP A 145 8.55 18.83 0.04
CA ASP A 145 8.92 20.16 -0.47
C ASP A 145 10.32 20.18 -1.11
N MET A 146 11.22 19.26 -0.70
CA MET A 146 12.51 19.00 -1.34
C MET A 146 12.41 18.10 -2.59
N ASN A 147 11.20 17.70 -2.99
CA ASN A 147 10.97 16.76 -4.09
C ASN A 147 11.65 15.38 -3.86
N VAL A 148 11.73 14.93 -2.61
CA VAL A 148 12.24 13.61 -2.21
C VAL A 148 11.08 12.68 -1.97
N ILE A 149 11.14 11.43 -2.46
CA ILE A 149 10.13 10.39 -2.18
C ILE A 149 10.42 9.75 -0.82
N PRO A 150 9.56 9.93 0.20
CA PRO A 150 9.68 9.20 1.45
C PRO A 150 9.33 7.72 1.23
N ILE A 151 10.21 6.82 1.67
CA ILE A 151 9.97 5.37 1.72
C ILE A 151 9.73 4.99 3.17
N VAL A 152 8.49 4.61 3.46
CA VAL A 152 8.00 4.38 4.83
C VAL A 152 7.89 2.89 5.10
N ASN A 153 8.29 2.47 6.28
CA ASN A 153 8.02 1.13 6.80
C ASN A 153 7.83 1.21 8.33
N GLU A 154 7.30 0.15 8.93
CA GLU A 154 7.33 0.00 10.38
C GLU A 154 8.78 -0.20 10.85
N ASN A 155 9.11 0.34 12.03
CA ASN A 155 10.39 0.10 12.67
C ASN A 155 10.33 -1.23 13.45
N ASP A 156 10.29 -2.33 12.72
CA ASP A 156 10.21 -3.69 13.27
C ASP A 156 11.32 -4.00 14.29
N THR A 157 12.44 -3.25 14.27
CA THR A 157 13.56 -3.49 15.17
C THR A 157 13.30 -3.06 16.60
N VAL A 158 12.37 -2.13 16.80
CA VAL A 158 12.00 -1.58 18.11
C VAL A 158 10.50 -1.64 18.37
N ALA A 159 9.71 -2.09 17.39
CA ALA A 159 8.29 -2.30 17.57
C ALA A 159 8.07 -3.38 18.64
N VAL A 160 7.33 -3.04 19.68
CA VAL A 160 7.01 -3.95 20.77
C VAL A 160 5.83 -4.81 20.33
N ASP A 161 5.98 -6.09 20.50
CA ASP A 161 5.13 -7.16 20.00
C ASP A 161 3.63 -7.00 20.20
N GLU A 162 2.91 -7.83 19.41
CA GLU A 162 1.47 -8.13 19.45
C GLU A 162 0.88 -8.28 20.86
N LEU A 163 1.70 -8.55 21.87
CA LEU A 163 1.30 -8.74 23.28
C LEU A 163 0.76 -7.47 23.95
N GLU A 164 1.09 -6.27 23.46
CA GLU A 164 0.61 -5.00 24.03
C GLU A 164 -0.36 -4.22 23.12
N GLY A 165 -0.69 -4.72 21.93
CA GLY A 165 -1.59 -4.03 20.98
C GLY A 165 -1.05 -2.67 20.48
N ARG A 166 0.26 -2.46 20.54
CA ARG A 166 0.92 -1.19 20.23
C ARG A 166 1.66 -1.15 18.89
N ASN A 167 1.47 -2.15 18.04
CA ASN A 167 1.96 -2.12 16.65
C ASN A 167 0.86 -1.62 15.71
N PHE A 168 1.21 -1.26 14.48
CA PHE A 168 0.21 -0.94 13.45
C PHE A 168 -0.58 -2.17 13.01
N GLY A 169 -0.07 -3.37 13.32
CA GLY A 169 -0.67 -4.66 12.97
C GLY A 169 -0.34 -5.10 11.54
N ASP A 170 -0.28 -4.18 10.60
CA ASP A 170 0.07 -4.42 9.20
C ASP A 170 0.36 -3.12 8.45
N ASN A 171 1.04 -3.22 7.30
CA ASN A 171 1.41 -2.06 6.51
C ASN A 171 0.24 -1.47 5.68
N ASP A 172 -0.91 -2.13 5.58
CA ASP A 172 -2.11 -1.51 5.02
C ASP A 172 -2.60 -0.43 6.01
N THR A 173 -2.72 -0.78 7.30
CA THR A 173 -3.05 0.15 8.39
C THR A 173 -2.02 1.29 8.48
N LEU A 174 -0.71 0.99 8.46
CA LEU A 174 0.34 2.00 8.44
C LEU A 174 0.17 2.97 7.27
N SER A 175 -0.16 2.48 6.08
CA SER A 175 -0.34 3.33 4.89
C SER A 175 -1.52 4.31 5.02
N ALA A 176 -2.62 3.89 5.65
CA ALA A 176 -3.75 4.76 5.92
C ALA A 176 -3.42 5.86 6.94
N ILE A 177 -2.64 5.51 7.97
CA ILE A 177 -2.16 6.48 8.96
C ILE A 177 -1.21 7.48 8.30
N VAL A 178 -0.26 7.02 7.48
CA VAL A 178 0.65 7.88 6.71
C VAL A 178 -0.15 8.79 5.78
N ALA A 179 -1.15 8.28 5.07
CA ALA A 179 -2.03 9.08 4.22
C ALA A 179 -2.70 10.22 5.00
N SER A 180 -3.20 9.92 6.21
CA SER A 180 -3.75 10.95 7.10
C SER A 180 -2.70 11.97 7.55
N ILE A 181 -1.47 11.54 7.87
CA ILE A 181 -0.37 12.42 8.33
C ILE A 181 0.05 13.41 7.25
N VAL A 182 0.15 12.94 5.99
CA VAL A 182 0.58 13.78 4.86
C VAL A 182 -0.58 14.53 4.18
N ASN A 183 -1.80 14.38 4.67
CA ASN A 183 -3.03 14.89 4.04
C ASN A 183 -3.08 14.48 2.56
N ALA A 184 -2.96 13.18 2.31
CA ALA A 184 -2.98 12.64 0.95
C ALA A 184 -4.34 12.86 0.28
N ASP A 185 -4.35 13.09 -1.04
CA ASP A 185 -5.57 13.14 -1.83
C ASP A 185 -6.11 11.74 -2.14
N VAL A 186 -5.23 10.73 -2.13
CA VAL A 186 -5.59 9.33 -2.39
C VAL A 186 -4.60 8.36 -1.76
N LEU A 187 -5.10 7.21 -1.31
CA LEU A 187 -4.32 6.04 -0.92
C LEU A 187 -4.49 4.95 -1.99
N MET A 188 -3.38 4.39 -2.49
CA MET A 188 -3.38 3.30 -3.47
C MET A 188 -2.66 2.08 -2.87
N ILE A 189 -3.39 0.98 -2.65
CA ILE A 189 -2.87 -0.28 -2.10
C ILE A 189 -2.65 -1.27 -3.24
N LEU A 190 -1.38 -1.49 -3.59
CA LEU A 190 -0.96 -2.51 -4.55
C LEU A 190 -0.81 -3.87 -3.84
N THR A 191 -1.53 -4.86 -4.33
CA THR A 191 -1.64 -6.18 -3.69
C THR A 191 -1.68 -7.32 -4.72
N ASP A 192 -1.78 -8.56 -4.27
CA ASP A 192 -1.87 -9.78 -5.11
C ASP A 192 -3.26 -10.05 -5.68
N ILE A 193 -4.21 -9.14 -5.44
CA ILE A 193 -5.56 -9.19 -6.02
C ILE A 193 -5.85 -7.90 -6.77
N ASP A 194 -6.74 -7.97 -7.73
CA ASP A 194 -7.09 -6.85 -8.61
C ASP A 194 -8.30 -6.03 -8.14
N GLY A 195 -8.81 -6.30 -6.93
CA GLY A 195 -9.92 -5.56 -6.33
C GLY A 195 -10.72 -6.38 -5.33
N VAL A 196 -11.85 -5.84 -4.89
CA VAL A 196 -12.82 -6.50 -4.01
C VAL A 196 -13.91 -7.15 -4.87
N TYR A 197 -14.32 -8.34 -4.50
CA TYR A 197 -15.34 -9.11 -5.20
C TYR A 197 -16.54 -9.37 -4.29
N ASP A 198 -17.71 -9.51 -4.89
CA ASP A 198 -18.96 -9.86 -4.21
C ASP A 198 -18.89 -11.23 -3.54
N LYS A 199 -18.00 -12.11 -3.99
CA LYS A 199 -17.69 -13.43 -3.43
C LYS A 199 -16.29 -13.87 -3.85
N ASN A 200 -15.76 -14.89 -3.20
CA ASN A 200 -14.39 -15.36 -3.46
C ASN A 200 -14.20 -15.82 -4.93
N PRO A 201 -13.41 -15.11 -5.76
CA PRO A 201 -13.24 -15.43 -7.18
C PRO A 201 -12.50 -16.76 -7.42
N LYS A 202 -11.73 -17.25 -6.43
CA LYS A 202 -11.07 -18.58 -6.50
C LYS A 202 -12.07 -19.74 -6.35
N ALA A 203 -13.17 -19.50 -5.64
CA ALA A 203 -14.19 -20.50 -5.39
C ALA A 203 -15.39 -20.38 -6.36
N TYR A 204 -15.65 -19.19 -6.86
CA TYR A 204 -16.81 -18.85 -7.67
C TYR A 204 -16.38 -18.15 -8.97
N PRO A 205 -16.41 -18.86 -10.12
CA PRO A 205 -15.99 -18.27 -11.42
C PRO A 205 -16.88 -17.10 -11.90
N ASP A 206 -18.07 -16.97 -11.34
CA ASP A 206 -19.02 -15.90 -11.62
C ASP A 206 -18.93 -14.72 -10.64
N ALA A 207 -17.91 -14.69 -9.78
CA ALA A 207 -17.64 -13.57 -8.89
C ALA A 207 -17.42 -12.27 -9.69
N LYS A 208 -17.99 -11.17 -9.20
CA LYS A 208 -17.93 -9.87 -9.85
C LYS A 208 -17.10 -8.90 -9.02
N ARG A 209 -16.14 -8.23 -9.64
CA ARG A 209 -15.39 -7.15 -9.02
C ARG A 209 -16.33 -5.96 -8.77
N LEU A 210 -16.19 -5.36 -7.60
CA LEU A 210 -16.87 -4.13 -7.20
C LEU A 210 -15.97 -2.95 -7.58
N SER A 211 -16.37 -2.14 -8.56
CA SER A 211 -15.58 -0.97 -8.97
C SER A 211 -15.56 0.12 -7.91
N VAL A 212 -16.70 0.33 -7.22
CA VAL A 212 -16.86 1.39 -6.21
C VAL A 212 -17.59 0.84 -4.99
N ILE A 213 -17.07 1.14 -3.81
CA ILE A 213 -17.70 0.89 -2.51
C ILE A 213 -17.94 2.25 -1.86
N GLU A 214 -19.21 2.71 -1.87
CA GLU A 214 -19.60 4.00 -1.31
C GLU A 214 -19.69 3.98 0.23
N LYS A 215 -19.86 2.81 0.82
CA LYS A 215 -19.97 2.64 2.27
C LYS A 215 -19.46 1.27 2.69
N ILE A 216 -18.64 1.26 3.73
CA ILE A 216 -18.16 0.03 4.34
C ILE A 216 -19.17 -0.38 5.44
N ASP A 217 -20.10 -1.26 5.07
CA ASP A 217 -21.08 -1.87 5.97
C ASP A 217 -20.69 -3.30 6.36
N ASP A 218 -21.57 -3.99 7.08
CA ASP A 218 -21.33 -5.36 7.53
C ASP A 218 -21.25 -6.36 6.37
N GLU A 219 -21.93 -6.09 5.25
CA GLU A 219 -21.86 -6.92 4.06
C GLU A 219 -20.47 -6.84 3.42
N VAL A 220 -19.93 -5.62 3.25
CA VAL A 220 -18.56 -5.41 2.75
C VAL A 220 -17.53 -6.03 3.70
N ARG A 221 -17.71 -5.92 5.03
CA ARG A 221 -16.82 -6.58 6.00
C ARG A 221 -16.89 -8.10 5.91
N ALA A 222 -18.08 -8.66 5.68
CA ALA A 222 -18.26 -10.10 5.53
C ALA A 222 -17.57 -10.65 4.27
N MET A 223 -17.49 -9.87 3.17
CA MET A 223 -16.75 -10.24 1.96
C MET A 223 -15.25 -10.43 2.23
N ALA A 224 -14.72 -9.78 3.27
CA ALA A 224 -13.32 -9.91 3.71
C ALA A 224 -12.99 -11.24 4.39
N GLY A 225 -13.97 -12.07 4.74
CA GLY A 225 -13.81 -13.29 5.54
C GLY A 225 -13.11 -14.47 4.84
N GLY A 226 -12.50 -14.28 3.66
CA GLY A 226 -11.67 -15.28 2.97
C GLY A 226 -10.22 -15.27 3.47
N ALA A 227 -9.58 -16.45 3.54
CA ALA A 227 -8.19 -16.58 3.95
C ALA A 227 -7.25 -15.75 3.08
N GLY A 228 -6.42 -14.92 3.71
CA GLY A 228 -5.35 -14.16 3.06
C GLY A 228 -4.27 -15.05 2.44
N SER A 229 -3.34 -14.45 1.70
CA SER A 229 -2.20 -15.18 1.13
C SER A 229 -1.28 -15.71 2.24
N ALA A 230 -0.71 -16.90 2.03
CA ALA A 230 0.19 -17.58 3.00
C ALA A 230 1.49 -16.80 3.33
N ARG A 231 1.78 -15.69 2.64
CA ARG A 231 3.02 -14.90 2.74
C ARG A 231 2.87 -13.54 3.37
N GLY A 232 1.66 -13.01 3.51
CA GLY A 232 1.41 -11.67 4.06
C GLY A 232 0.53 -11.76 5.30
N THR A 233 0.80 -10.93 6.30
CA THR A 233 -0.08 -10.73 7.45
C THR A 233 -1.37 -9.99 7.06
N GLY A 234 -1.41 -9.39 5.83
CA GLY A 234 -2.52 -8.60 5.33
C GLY A 234 -3.46 -9.38 4.41
N GLY A 235 -4.68 -9.68 4.87
CA GLY A 235 -5.79 -10.18 4.06
C GLY A 235 -6.68 -9.04 3.53
N MET A 236 -7.85 -9.38 2.95
CA MET A 236 -8.84 -8.37 2.56
C MET A 236 -9.31 -7.53 3.77
N ALA A 237 -9.42 -8.15 4.93
CA ALA A 237 -9.84 -7.47 6.17
C ALA A 237 -8.93 -6.29 6.54
N THR A 238 -7.60 -6.42 6.38
CA THR A 238 -6.65 -5.34 6.65
C THR A 238 -6.80 -4.18 5.67
N LYS A 239 -7.11 -4.46 4.41
CA LYS A 239 -7.34 -3.45 3.37
C LYS A 239 -8.63 -2.68 3.59
N ILE A 240 -9.70 -3.37 3.99
CA ILE A 240 -10.96 -2.72 4.37
C ILE A 240 -10.74 -1.84 5.60
N ARG A 241 -10.00 -2.33 6.62
CA ARG A 241 -9.65 -1.53 7.79
C ARG A 241 -8.82 -0.29 7.41
N ALA A 242 -7.86 -0.43 6.50
CA ALA A 242 -7.09 0.70 6.00
C ALA A 242 -7.99 1.73 5.30
N ALA A 243 -8.94 1.26 4.45
CA ALA A 243 -9.91 2.13 3.80
C ALA A 243 -10.83 2.84 4.80
N GLU A 244 -11.25 2.19 5.90
CA GLU A 244 -12.01 2.83 6.99
C GLU A 244 -11.20 3.95 7.66
N ILE A 245 -9.92 3.70 7.97
CA ILE A 245 -9.04 4.69 8.60
C ILE A 245 -8.82 5.88 7.67
N ALA A 246 -8.52 5.64 6.40
CA ALA A 246 -8.33 6.67 5.39
C ALA A 246 -9.63 7.46 5.15
N GLY A 247 -10.77 6.78 5.11
CA GLY A 247 -12.09 7.39 4.97
C GLY A 247 -12.45 8.34 6.12
N CYS A 248 -12.03 8.03 7.36
CA CYS A 248 -12.16 8.97 8.49
C CYS A 248 -11.39 10.28 8.29
N ALA A 249 -10.35 10.28 7.45
CA ALA A 249 -9.61 11.46 7.04
C ALA A 249 -10.08 12.03 5.69
N ASN A 250 -11.21 11.57 5.17
CA ASN A 250 -11.78 11.95 3.87
C ASN A 250 -10.84 11.61 2.67
N ILE A 251 -10.12 10.49 2.76
CA ILE A 251 -9.16 10.02 1.75
C ILE A 251 -9.72 8.76 1.09
N PRO A 252 -10.03 8.80 -0.22
CA PRO A 252 -10.43 7.62 -0.98
C PRO A 252 -9.27 6.61 -1.07
N THR A 253 -9.61 5.32 -1.04
CA THR A 253 -8.63 4.24 -1.06
C THR A 253 -8.88 3.31 -2.25
N TYR A 254 -7.88 3.17 -3.13
CA TYR A 254 -7.89 2.20 -4.22
C TYR A 254 -7.19 0.91 -3.82
N ILE A 255 -7.78 -0.24 -4.16
CA ILE A 255 -7.15 -1.56 -4.12
C ILE A 255 -6.90 -1.99 -5.56
N LEU A 256 -5.64 -2.24 -5.90
CA LEU A 256 -5.16 -2.53 -7.25
C LEU A 256 -4.25 -3.76 -7.25
N SER A 257 -4.20 -4.47 -8.38
CA SER A 257 -3.17 -5.47 -8.58
C SER A 257 -1.78 -4.84 -8.63
N GLY A 258 -0.89 -5.31 -7.77
CA GLY A 258 0.52 -4.95 -7.76
C GLY A 258 1.39 -5.83 -8.68
N GLU A 259 0.79 -6.81 -9.39
CA GLU A 259 1.52 -7.60 -10.37
C GLU A 259 2.07 -6.73 -11.50
N ASP A 260 1.32 -5.70 -11.86
CA ASP A 260 1.76 -4.65 -12.77
C ASP A 260 1.66 -3.27 -12.11
N PRO A 261 2.77 -2.67 -11.65
CA PRO A 261 2.78 -1.32 -11.09
C PRO A 261 2.28 -0.23 -12.04
N GLU A 262 2.29 -0.45 -13.36
CA GLU A 262 1.74 0.48 -14.36
C GLU A 262 0.22 0.61 -14.28
N ASN A 263 -0.47 -0.23 -13.50
CA ASN A 263 -1.86 0.00 -13.14
C ASN A 263 -2.10 1.36 -12.48
N LEU A 264 -1.07 1.97 -11.89
CA LEU A 264 -1.15 3.34 -11.39
C LEU A 264 -1.43 4.35 -12.52
N TYR A 265 -0.78 4.24 -13.68
CA TYR A 265 -1.08 5.09 -14.85
C TYR A 265 -2.52 4.92 -15.29
N ARG A 266 -2.96 3.66 -15.44
CA ARG A 266 -4.32 3.34 -15.90
C ARG A 266 -5.41 3.95 -15.02
N ILE A 267 -5.18 4.01 -13.70
CA ILE A 267 -6.10 4.71 -12.79
C ILE A 267 -6.13 6.21 -13.09
N PHE A 268 -4.97 6.85 -13.25
CA PHE A 268 -4.92 8.29 -13.57
C PHE A 268 -5.45 8.60 -14.97
N ASP A 269 -5.38 7.64 -15.91
CA ASP A 269 -6.01 7.71 -17.23
C ASP A 269 -7.53 7.47 -17.20
N GLY A 270 -8.10 7.20 -16.02
CA GLY A 270 -9.54 7.03 -15.81
C GLY A 270 -10.09 5.66 -16.17
N GLU A 271 -9.24 4.62 -16.26
CA GLU A 271 -9.70 3.26 -16.50
C GLU A 271 -10.40 2.67 -15.26
N ASP A 272 -11.47 1.92 -15.49
CA ASP A 272 -12.17 1.16 -14.42
C ASP A 272 -11.41 -0.13 -14.10
N ILE A 273 -10.34 0.00 -13.29
CA ILE A 273 -9.57 -1.11 -12.73
C ILE A 273 -9.54 -1.00 -11.21
N GLY A 274 -9.37 -2.14 -10.54
CA GLY A 274 -9.35 -2.16 -9.08
C GLY A 274 -10.70 -1.86 -8.44
N THR A 275 -10.67 -1.56 -7.16
CA THR A 275 -11.83 -1.13 -6.36
C THR A 275 -11.49 0.14 -5.62
N VAL A 276 -12.34 1.16 -5.70
CA VAL A 276 -12.23 2.37 -4.88
C VAL A 276 -13.22 2.33 -3.73
N PHE A 277 -12.73 2.58 -2.53
CA PHE A 277 -13.52 2.90 -1.36
C PHE A 277 -13.63 4.40 -1.24
N MET A 278 -14.87 4.88 -1.19
CA MET A 278 -15.16 6.31 -0.97
C MET A 278 -15.09 6.63 0.53
N PRO A 279 -14.69 7.86 0.90
CA PRO A 279 -14.66 8.31 2.29
C PRO A 279 -16.01 8.30 2.98
#